data_95956599fe698916bf06f514583ec8af
#
_entry.id   95956599fe698916bf06f514583ec8af
#
_cell.length_a   1.000
_cell.length_b   1.000
_cell.length_c   1.000
_cell.angle_alpha   90.00
_cell.angle_beta   90.00
_cell.angle_gamma   90.00
#
_symmetry.space_group_name_H-M   'P 1'
#
loop_
_entity.id
_entity.type
_entity.pdbx_description
1 polymer ?
#
loop_
_entity_poly.entity_id
_entity_poly.type
_entity_poly.pdbx_seq_one_letter_code
_entity_poly.pdbx_strand_id
1 'polypeptide(L)'
;QKDSAVRQFIFCIFGMAACQMSYFLAVQYSNPGTATVLQYLAPVLIMLFCLGKEKRIPRPLEASVLMTVIIGVFMLATHGNIKSLAITEQALAWGLISAVTCAVYNIQPKKLLEEFGTLETVGWGMLVGGIVAAPATKVWEVPGNWDSMTVLMMAGVVLIGTIIAFGCYLHGVALLGPVKGSMFGCVEPLAASILSAAVLGQVFGTMDILGMVCIIGGVTVLAVFDKK
;
A
#
# COMPACT_ATOMS: atom_id res chain seq x y z
N GLN A 1 -16.66 13.05 -20.96
CA GLN A 1 -17.47 12.66 -19.78
C GLN A 1 -17.61 11.13 -19.61
N LYS A 2 -17.99 10.36 -20.65
CA LYS A 2 -18.12 8.89 -20.49
C LYS A 2 -16.79 8.22 -20.17
N ASP A 3 -15.70 8.64 -20.78
CA ASP A 3 -14.36 8.07 -20.57
C ASP A 3 -13.82 8.36 -19.15
N SER A 4 -14.12 9.55 -18.61
CA SER A 4 -13.74 9.94 -17.25
C SER A 4 -14.55 9.15 -16.21
N ALA A 5 -15.85 8.91 -16.45
CA ALA A 5 -16.67 8.08 -15.54
C ALA A 5 -16.20 6.61 -15.50
N VAL A 6 -15.81 6.04 -16.64
CA VAL A 6 -15.24 4.67 -16.70
C VAL A 6 -13.91 4.61 -15.95
N ARG A 7 -13.03 5.60 -16.13
CA ARG A 7 -11.76 5.68 -15.39
C ARG A 7 -11.98 5.82 -13.89
N GLN A 8 -12.95 6.66 -13.49
CA GLN A 8 -13.31 6.81 -12.08
C GLN A 8 -13.81 5.49 -11.50
N PHE A 9 -14.67 4.77 -12.21
CA PHE A 9 -15.16 3.47 -11.78
C PHE A 9 -14.04 2.43 -11.65
N ILE A 10 -13.12 2.36 -12.61
CA ILE A 10 -11.93 1.49 -12.54
C ILE A 10 -11.08 1.85 -11.32
N PHE A 11 -10.87 3.14 -11.04
CA PHE A 11 -10.14 3.59 -9.85
C PHE A 11 -10.83 3.16 -8.56
N CYS A 12 -12.15 3.33 -8.47
CA CYS A 12 -12.93 2.94 -7.28
C CYS A 12 -12.79 1.44 -6.98
N ILE A 13 -12.87 0.58 -8.00
CA ILE A 13 -12.85 -0.88 -7.81
C ILE A 13 -11.42 -1.41 -7.68
N PHE A 14 -10.59 -1.17 -8.70
CA PHE A 14 -9.25 -1.79 -8.78
C PHE A 14 -8.15 -0.99 -8.11
N GLY A 15 -8.31 0.32 -8.00
CA GLY A 15 -7.40 1.18 -7.25
C GLY A 15 -7.75 1.18 -5.76
N MET A 16 -8.95 1.62 -5.40
CA MET A 16 -9.30 1.87 -4.00
C MET A 16 -9.80 0.61 -3.27
N ALA A 17 -10.91 0.00 -3.71
CA ALA A 17 -11.50 -1.15 -3.02
C ALA A 17 -10.55 -2.36 -2.99
N ALA A 18 -9.98 -2.73 -4.13
CA ALA A 18 -9.07 -3.87 -4.22
C ALA A 18 -7.80 -3.66 -3.38
N CYS A 19 -7.23 -2.44 -3.36
CA CYS A 19 -6.06 -2.12 -2.55
C CYS A 19 -6.36 -2.27 -1.05
N GLN A 20 -7.46 -1.70 -0.58
CA GLN A 20 -7.85 -1.78 0.82
C GLN A 20 -8.20 -3.20 1.25
N MET A 21 -9.01 -3.92 0.45
CA MET A 21 -9.40 -5.30 0.80
C MET A 21 -8.20 -6.23 0.85
N SER A 22 -7.32 -6.19 -0.15
CA SER A 22 -6.12 -7.04 -0.16
C SER A 22 -5.16 -6.71 0.98
N TYR A 23 -5.01 -5.44 1.34
CA TYR A 23 -4.23 -5.03 2.50
C TYR A 23 -4.81 -5.56 3.80
N PHE A 24 -6.11 -5.40 4.06
CA PHE A 24 -6.73 -5.91 5.28
C PHE A 24 -6.70 -7.44 5.37
N LEU A 25 -6.82 -8.15 4.24
CA LEU A 25 -6.63 -9.59 4.21
C LEU A 25 -5.18 -9.97 4.52
N ALA A 26 -4.19 -9.23 4.01
CA ALA A 26 -2.80 -9.44 4.38
C ALA A 26 -2.57 -9.22 5.88
N VAL A 27 -3.18 -8.18 6.48
CA VAL A 27 -3.14 -7.93 7.93
C VAL A 27 -3.77 -9.07 8.72
N GLN A 28 -4.93 -9.57 8.26
CA GLN A 28 -5.66 -10.67 8.92
C GLN A 28 -4.83 -11.95 9.00
N TYR A 29 -4.06 -12.27 7.95
CA TYR A 29 -3.23 -13.47 7.89
C TYR A 29 -1.80 -13.27 8.41
N SER A 30 -1.43 -12.03 8.78
CA SER A 30 -0.13 -11.71 9.38
C SER A 30 -0.26 -10.69 10.50
N ASN A 31 0.24 -9.50 10.29
CA ASN A 31 0.13 -8.34 11.18
C ASN A 31 0.28 -7.03 10.36
N PRO A 32 -0.12 -5.87 10.91
CA PRO A 32 -0.04 -4.60 10.19
C PRO A 32 1.37 -4.25 9.68
N GLY A 33 2.41 -4.53 10.48
CA GLY A 33 3.80 -4.25 10.09
C GLY A 33 4.22 -5.03 8.86
N THR A 34 4.05 -6.37 8.89
CA THR A 34 4.39 -7.25 7.76
C THR A 34 3.57 -6.94 6.51
N ALA A 35 2.25 -6.76 6.66
CA ALA A 35 1.36 -6.43 5.55
C ALA A 35 1.76 -5.12 4.87
N THR A 36 2.07 -4.08 5.67
CA THR A 36 2.50 -2.78 5.15
C THR A 36 3.84 -2.88 4.42
N VAL A 37 4.81 -3.61 4.98
CA VAL A 37 6.11 -3.80 4.32
C VAL A 37 5.95 -4.53 2.98
N LEU A 38 5.12 -5.57 2.90
CA LEU A 38 4.84 -6.26 1.63
C LEU A 38 4.13 -5.34 0.62
N GLN A 39 3.16 -4.52 1.05
CA GLN A 39 2.51 -3.54 0.19
C GLN A 39 3.51 -2.52 -0.37
N TYR A 40 4.58 -2.21 0.38
CA TYR A 40 5.65 -1.32 -0.04
C TYR A 40 6.59 -1.87 -1.13
N LEU A 41 6.27 -3.01 -1.72
CA LEU A 41 6.76 -3.39 -3.05
C LEU A 41 6.15 -2.52 -4.17
N ALA A 42 5.04 -1.81 -3.91
CA ALA A 42 4.35 -1.00 -4.90
C ALA A 42 5.26 0.02 -5.62
N PRO A 43 6.14 0.81 -4.97
CA PRO A 43 7.07 1.70 -5.67
C PRO A 43 7.97 0.99 -6.68
N VAL A 44 8.42 -0.23 -6.36
CA VAL A 44 9.23 -1.04 -7.27
C VAL A 44 8.41 -1.50 -8.46
N LEU A 45 7.16 -1.93 -8.23
CA LEU A 45 6.23 -2.31 -9.30
C LEU A 45 5.89 -1.11 -10.21
N ILE A 46 5.69 0.08 -9.62
CA ILE A 46 5.48 1.34 -10.36
C ILE A 46 6.71 1.65 -11.22
N MET A 47 7.91 1.53 -10.67
CA MET A 47 9.15 1.73 -11.40
C MET A 47 9.25 0.76 -12.59
N LEU A 48 9.03 -0.54 -12.37
CA LEU A 48 9.05 -1.56 -13.43
C LEU A 48 8.02 -1.27 -14.52
N PHE A 49 6.82 -0.84 -14.14
CA PHE A 49 5.78 -0.43 -15.10
C PHE A 49 6.23 0.78 -15.95
N CYS A 50 6.83 1.80 -15.32
CA CYS A 50 7.36 2.97 -16.02
C CYS A 50 8.49 2.59 -16.97
N LEU A 51 9.42 1.72 -16.56
CA LEU A 51 10.48 1.20 -17.40
C LEU A 51 9.94 0.48 -18.64
N GLY A 52 8.93 -0.39 -18.44
CA GLY A 52 8.26 -1.09 -19.55
C GLY A 52 7.57 -0.14 -20.52
N LYS A 53 6.91 0.90 -20.02
CA LYS A 53 6.27 1.93 -20.84
C LYS A 53 7.26 2.78 -21.62
N GLU A 54 8.40 3.12 -21.01
CA GLU A 54 9.48 3.87 -21.63
C GLU A 54 10.38 3.00 -22.53
N LYS A 55 10.18 1.69 -22.52
CA LYS A 55 10.99 0.68 -23.25
C LYS A 55 12.49 0.84 -22.99
N ARG A 56 12.86 1.16 -21.75
CA ARG A 56 14.24 1.32 -21.34
C ARG A 56 14.67 0.24 -20.34
N ILE A 57 15.96 -0.05 -20.32
CA ILE A 57 16.58 -0.95 -19.34
C ILE A 57 16.76 -0.21 -17.99
N PRO A 58 16.63 -0.90 -16.85
CA PRO A 58 16.89 -0.32 -15.55
C PRO A 58 18.34 0.24 -15.47
N ARG A 59 18.49 1.40 -14.86
CA ARG A 59 19.81 1.93 -14.52
C ARG A 59 20.46 1.06 -13.44
N PRO A 60 21.78 1.08 -13.28
CA PRO A 60 22.46 0.27 -12.26
C PRO A 60 21.89 0.46 -10.84
N LEU A 61 21.54 1.68 -10.49
CA LEU A 61 20.90 2.00 -9.21
C LEU A 61 19.51 1.34 -9.09
N GLU A 62 18.66 1.45 -10.12
CA GLU A 62 17.34 0.83 -10.14
C GLU A 62 17.44 -0.71 -10.04
N ALA A 63 18.41 -1.30 -10.75
CA ALA A 63 18.69 -2.74 -10.69
C ALA A 63 19.17 -3.18 -9.29
N SER A 64 20.07 -2.41 -8.67
CA SER A 64 20.56 -2.71 -7.31
C SER A 64 19.44 -2.61 -6.28
N VAL A 65 18.57 -1.60 -6.38
CA VAL A 65 17.41 -1.46 -5.51
C VAL A 65 16.44 -2.63 -5.69
N LEU A 66 16.15 -3.02 -6.93
CA LEU A 66 15.29 -4.17 -7.22
C LEU A 66 15.82 -5.45 -6.55
N MET A 67 17.10 -5.71 -6.68
CA MET A 67 17.74 -6.87 -6.03
C MET A 67 17.67 -6.80 -4.51
N THR A 68 17.96 -5.63 -3.92
CA THR A 68 17.90 -5.42 -2.47
C THR A 68 16.48 -5.65 -1.93
N VAL A 69 15.46 -5.14 -2.64
CA VAL A 69 14.05 -5.31 -2.26
C VAL A 69 13.62 -6.78 -2.39
N ILE A 70 14.01 -7.50 -3.45
CA ILE A 70 13.73 -8.94 -3.60
C ILE A 70 14.36 -9.74 -2.46
N ILE A 71 15.62 -9.45 -2.10
CA ILE A 71 16.30 -10.09 -0.96
C ILE A 71 15.53 -9.77 0.33
N GLY A 72 15.10 -8.53 0.54
CA GLY A 72 14.33 -8.13 1.71
C GLY A 72 13.00 -8.89 1.84
N VAL A 73 12.26 -9.05 0.74
CA VAL A 73 11.03 -9.86 0.72
C VAL A 73 11.32 -11.32 1.02
N PHE A 74 12.38 -11.88 0.44
CA PHE A 74 12.81 -13.25 0.71
C PHE A 74 13.12 -13.45 2.19
N MET A 75 13.89 -12.56 2.81
CA MET A 75 14.21 -12.62 4.23
C MET A 75 12.95 -12.56 5.11
N LEU A 76 12.04 -11.63 4.81
CA LEU A 76 10.79 -11.47 5.55
C LEU A 76 9.87 -12.70 5.39
N ALA A 77 9.78 -13.26 4.18
CA ALA A 77 8.88 -14.36 3.88
C ALA A 77 9.38 -15.72 4.40
N THR A 78 10.68 -15.94 4.48
CA THR A 78 11.28 -17.27 4.74
C THR A 78 12.18 -17.33 5.96
N HIS A 79 12.53 -16.21 6.58
CA HIS A 79 13.57 -16.11 7.60
C HIS A 79 14.89 -16.78 7.17
N GLY A 80 15.18 -16.76 5.86
CA GLY A 80 16.37 -17.38 5.27
C GLY A 80 16.26 -18.89 5.02
N ASN A 81 15.13 -19.52 5.34
CA ASN A 81 14.92 -20.95 5.10
C ASN A 81 14.08 -21.18 3.84
N ILE A 82 14.71 -21.56 2.75
CA ILE A 82 14.05 -21.77 1.44
C ILE A 82 12.95 -22.85 1.48
N LYS A 83 12.99 -23.74 2.47
CA LYS A 83 12.06 -24.88 2.55
C LYS A 83 10.81 -24.60 3.38
N SER A 84 10.73 -23.45 4.05
CA SER A 84 9.60 -23.08 4.90
C SER A 84 9.29 -21.58 4.78
N LEU A 85 8.02 -21.26 4.74
CA LEU A 85 7.59 -19.86 4.87
C LEU A 85 7.49 -19.51 6.36
N ALA A 86 8.03 -18.35 6.72
CA ALA A 86 7.92 -17.78 8.07
C ALA A 86 6.57 -17.09 8.27
N ILE A 87 5.95 -16.67 7.17
CA ILE A 87 4.59 -16.12 7.12
C ILE A 87 3.69 -17.09 6.37
N THR A 88 2.38 -17.03 6.59
CA THR A 88 1.44 -17.89 5.89
C THR A 88 1.45 -17.63 4.38
N GLU A 89 1.16 -18.64 3.56
CA GLU A 89 1.02 -18.47 2.11
C GLU A 89 -0.04 -17.42 1.77
N GLN A 90 -1.13 -17.39 2.54
CA GLN A 90 -2.20 -16.39 2.39
C GLN A 90 -1.68 -14.97 2.66
N ALA A 91 -0.88 -14.78 3.72
CA ALA A 91 -0.29 -13.48 4.04
C ALA A 91 0.63 -12.98 2.91
N LEU A 92 1.47 -13.86 2.37
CA LEU A 92 2.34 -13.53 1.26
C LEU A 92 1.53 -13.21 -0.01
N ALA A 93 0.57 -14.05 -0.36
CA ALA A 93 -0.26 -13.85 -1.55
C ALA A 93 -1.04 -12.53 -1.48
N TRP A 94 -1.76 -12.28 -0.37
CA TRP A 94 -2.51 -11.04 -0.20
C TRP A 94 -1.62 -9.81 -0.09
N GLY A 95 -0.46 -9.93 0.52
CA GLY A 95 0.55 -8.85 0.57
C GLY A 95 1.06 -8.47 -0.83
N LEU A 96 1.35 -9.45 -1.69
CA LEU A 96 1.77 -9.20 -3.08
C LEU A 96 0.61 -8.64 -3.93
N ILE A 97 -0.61 -9.15 -3.77
CA ILE A 97 -1.79 -8.59 -4.42
C ILE A 97 -2.00 -7.14 -3.98
N SER A 98 -1.83 -6.84 -2.69
CA SER A 98 -1.91 -5.49 -2.14
C SER A 98 -0.87 -4.56 -2.77
N ALA A 99 0.35 -5.02 -2.98
CA ALA A 99 1.39 -4.24 -3.67
C ALA A 99 1.01 -3.91 -5.12
N VAL A 100 0.47 -4.88 -5.86
CA VAL A 100 0.00 -4.66 -7.24
C VAL A 100 -1.16 -3.66 -7.29
N THR A 101 -2.17 -3.85 -6.45
CA THR A 101 -3.34 -2.94 -6.39
C THR A 101 -2.95 -1.55 -5.90
N CYS A 102 -2.00 -1.45 -4.98
CA CYS A 102 -1.41 -0.17 -4.56
C CYS A 102 -0.65 0.52 -5.70
N ALA A 103 0.05 -0.23 -6.55
CA ALA A 103 0.67 0.35 -7.75
C ALA A 103 -0.39 0.89 -8.72
N VAL A 104 -1.50 0.17 -8.93
CA VAL A 104 -2.64 0.65 -9.74
C VAL A 104 -3.24 1.91 -9.12
N TYR A 105 -3.46 1.92 -7.80
CA TYR A 105 -3.94 3.07 -7.05
C TYR A 105 -3.10 4.33 -7.25
N ASN A 106 -1.79 4.19 -7.38
CA ASN A 106 -0.88 5.33 -7.60
C ASN A 106 -0.79 5.79 -9.06
N ILE A 107 -0.89 4.87 -10.03
CA ILE A 107 -0.67 5.18 -11.45
C ILE A 107 -1.95 5.66 -12.13
N GLN A 108 -3.05 4.97 -11.86
CA GLN A 108 -4.31 5.11 -12.60
C GLN A 108 -4.99 6.48 -12.42
N PRO A 109 -5.04 7.10 -11.21
CA PRO A 109 -5.85 8.28 -10.98
C PRO A 109 -5.24 9.58 -11.52
N LYS A 110 -4.02 9.57 -12.08
CA LYS A 110 -3.32 10.80 -12.50
C LYS A 110 -4.22 11.75 -13.30
N LYS A 111 -4.88 11.25 -14.34
CA LYS A 111 -5.79 12.08 -15.17
C LYS A 111 -7.05 12.52 -14.45
N LEU A 112 -7.55 11.69 -13.52
CA LEU A 112 -8.72 12.02 -12.69
C LEU A 112 -8.39 13.13 -11.69
N LEU A 113 -7.20 13.05 -11.08
CA LEU A 113 -6.70 14.07 -10.14
C LEU A 113 -6.51 15.43 -10.85
N GLU A 114 -6.08 15.43 -12.10
CA GLU A 114 -5.93 16.63 -12.93
C GLU A 114 -7.31 17.21 -13.34
N GLU A 115 -8.30 16.36 -13.63
CA GLU A 115 -9.62 16.74 -14.16
C GLU A 115 -10.62 17.14 -13.05
N PHE A 116 -10.68 16.34 -11.97
CA PHE A 116 -11.68 16.48 -10.90
C PHE A 116 -11.10 16.91 -9.55
N GLY A 117 -9.78 16.92 -9.43
CA GLY A 117 -9.10 17.16 -8.16
C GLY A 117 -9.10 15.96 -7.22
N THR A 118 -8.36 16.11 -6.13
CA THR A 118 -8.09 15.01 -5.19
C THR A 118 -9.31 14.62 -4.37
N LEU A 119 -10.03 15.59 -3.81
CA LEU A 119 -11.15 15.32 -2.90
C LEU A 119 -12.29 14.58 -3.60
N GLU A 120 -12.64 14.99 -4.81
CA GLU A 120 -13.72 14.38 -5.57
C GLU A 120 -13.34 12.95 -6.01
N THR A 121 -12.12 12.77 -6.54
CA THR A 121 -11.62 11.47 -6.96
C THR A 121 -11.57 10.47 -5.79
N VAL A 122 -11.03 10.89 -4.64
CA VAL A 122 -10.94 10.05 -3.42
C VAL A 122 -12.32 9.80 -2.83
N GLY A 123 -13.16 10.83 -2.74
CA GLY A 123 -14.52 10.72 -2.18
C GLY A 123 -15.35 9.65 -2.91
N TRP A 124 -15.38 9.70 -4.24
CA TRP A 124 -16.04 8.66 -5.03
C TRP A 124 -15.35 7.30 -4.89
N GLY A 125 -14.02 7.27 -4.82
CA GLY A 125 -13.26 6.05 -4.57
C GLY A 125 -13.67 5.35 -3.27
N MET A 126 -13.76 6.11 -2.18
CA MET A 126 -14.17 5.61 -0.86
C MET A 126 -15.63 5.17 -0.84
N LEU A 127 -16.54 5.97 -1.41
CA LEU A 127 -17.98 5.67 -1.43
C LEU A 127 -18.26 4.38 -2.22
N VAL A 128 -17.82 4.32 -3.48
CA VAL A 128 -18.07 3.16 -4.34
C VAL A 128 -17.29 1.95 -3.82
N GLY A 129 -16.04 2.15 -3.39
CA GLY A 129 -15.23 1.10 -2.78
C GLY A 129 -15.89 0.51 -1.53
N GLY A 130 -16.45 1.35 -0.66
CA GLY A 130 -17.21 0.94 0.52
C GLY A 130 -18.45 0.13 0.17
N ILE A 131 -19.25 0.59 -0.81
CA ILE A 131 -20.44 -0.13 -1.29
C ILE A 131 -20.09 -1.51 -1.83
N VAL A 132 -18.98 -1.64 -2.54
CA VAL A 132 -18.51 -2.94 -3.08
C VAL A 132 -17.93 -3.83 -1.99
N ALA A 133 -17.19 -3.27 -1.03
CA ALA A 133 -16.59 -4.03 0.05
C ALA A 133 -17.61 -4.50 1.11
N ALA A 134 -18.66 -3.72 1.37
CA ALA A 134 -19.63 -4.01 2.42
C ALA A 134 -20.29 -5.40 2.30
N PRO A 135 -20.76 -5.86 1.12
CA PRO A 135 -21.31 -7.21 0.97
C PRO A 135 -20.27 -8.31 1.15
N ALA A 136 -19.04 -8.08 0.65
CA ALA A 136 -17.97 -9.07 0.74
C ALA A 136 -17.49 -9.29 2.19
N THR A 137 -17.53 -8.24 3.00
CA THR A 137 -17.13 -8.28 4.42
C THR A 137 -18.30 -8.54 5.37
N LYS A 138 -19.55 -8.58 4.85
CA LYS A 138 -20.77 -8.71 5.65
C LYS A 138 -20.78 -7.75 6.84
N VAL A 139 -20.49 -6.49 6.57
CA VAL A 139 -20.28 -5.44 7.60
C VAL A 139 -21.41 -5.37 8.64
N TRP A 140 -22.62 -5.76 8.28
CA TRP A 140 -23.80 -5.81 9.16
C TRP A 140 -23.82 -6.99 10.14
N GLU A 141 -22.96 -8.00 9.96
CA GLU A 141 -22.85 -9.18 10.83
C GLU A 141 -21.71 -9.02 11.85
N VAL A 142 -20.94 -7.91 11.78
CA VAL A 142 -19.79 -7.69 12.67
C VAL A 142 -20.29 -7.44 14.11
N PRO A 143 -19.99 -8.35 15.06
CA PRO A 143 -20.36 -8.13 16.44
C PRO A 143 -19.53 -6.99 17.04
N GLY A 144 -20.15 -6.07 17.72
CA GLY A 144 -19.45 -4.96 18.36
C GLY A 144 -20.31 -4.26 19.41
N ASN A 145 -19.67 -3.75 20.44
CA ASN A 145 -20.32 -2.84 21.38
C ASN A 145 -20.21 -1.42 20.84
N TRP A 146 -21.36 -0.82 20.58
CA TRP A 146 -21.46 0.56 20.09
C TRP A 146 -21.48 1.55 21.27
N ASP A 147 -20.39 1.58 22.03
CA ASP A 147 -20.20 2.59 23.06
C ASP A 147 -19.61 3.89 22.49
N SER A 148 -19.63 4.95 23.30
CA SER A 148 -19.15 6.27 22.87
C SER A 148 -17.68 6.25 22.45
N MET A 149 -16.88 5.37 23.07
CA MET A 149 -15.46 5.25 22.76
C MET A 149 -15.24 4.60 21.39
N THR A 150 -15.99 3.54 21.09
CA THR A 150 -15.99 2.89 19.77
C THR A 150 -16.38 3.87 18.65
N VAL A 151 -17.45 4.64 18.86
CA VAL A 151 -17.89 5.67 17.88
C VAL A 151 -16.81 6.73 17.67
N LEU A 152 -16.19 7.22 18.77
CA LEU A 152 -15.10 8.20 18.70
C LEU A 152 -13.89 7.67 17.94
N MET A 153 -13.48 6.44 18.22
CA MET A 153 -12.35 5.78 17.53
C MET A 153 -12.67 5.57 16.04
N MET A 154 -13.88 5.13 15.70
CA MET A 154 -14.30 5.00 14.30
C MET A 154 -14.32 6.35 13.58
N ALA A 155 -14.83 7.40 14.22
CA ALA A 155 -14.78 8.76 13.66
C ALA A 155 -13.32 9.22 13.43
N GLY A 156 -12.41 8.93 14.36
CA GLY A 156 -10.98 9.20 14.20
C GLY A 156 -10.36 8.47 13.00
N VAL A 157 -10.66 7.19 12.83
CA VAL A 157 -10.20 6.39 11.67
C VAL A 157 -10.76 6.97 10.37
N VAL A 158 -12.04 7.33 10.32
CA VAL A 158 -12.66 7.89 9.11
C VAL A 158 -12.12 9.28 8.79
N LEU A 159 -12.08 10.18 9.75
CA LEU A 159 -11.69 11.58 9.49
C LEU A 159 -10.18 11.72 9.30
N ILE A 160 -9.38 11.21 10.24
CA ILE A 160 -7.93 11.39 10.24
C ILE A 160 -7.25 10.32 9.38
N GLY A 161 -7.52 9.05 9.68
CA GLY A 161 -6.86 7.92 9.02
C GLY A 161 -7.32 7.69 7.58
N THR A 162 -8.48 8.22 7.19
CA THR A 162 -9.01 8.01 5.83
C THR A 162 -9.08 9.33 5.06
N ILE A 163 -9.96 10.26 5.42
CA ILE A 163 -10.20 11.46 4.60
C ILE A 163 -8.94 12.32 4.50
N ILE A 164 -8.34 12.68 5.64
CA ILE A 164 -7.14 13.52 5.65
C ILE A 164 -5.94 12.79 5.07
N ALA A 165 -5.67 11.56 5.52
CA ALA A 165 -4.49 10.80 5.10
C ALA A 165 -4.48 10.52 3.59
N PHE A 166 -5.56 9.95 3.02
CA PHE A 166 -5.62 9.68 1.58
C PHE A 166 -5.71 10.96 0.74
N GLY A 167 -6.40 12.00 1.24
CA GLY A 167 -6.46 13.29 0.58
C GLY A 167 -5.07 13.92 0.46
N CYS A 168 -4.32 14.00 1.54
CA CYS A 168 -2.96 14.54 1.55
C CYS A 168 -2.00 13.67 0.73
N TYR A 169 -2.10 12.34 0.83
CA TYR A 169 -1.24 11.43 0.08
C TYR A 169 -1.44 11.58 -1.43
N LEU A 170 -2.66 11.46 -1.94
CA LEU A 170 -2.93 11.58 -3.38
C LEU A 170 -2.70 13.00 -3.90
N HIS A 171 -2.90 14.03 -3.09
CA HIS A 171 -2.49 15.38 -3.46
C HIS A 171 -0.97 15.47 -3.64
N GLY A 172 -0.20 14.87 -2.73
CA GLY A 172 1.25 14.72 -2.88
C GLY A 172 1.65 13.96 -4.15
N VAL A 173 0.96 12.84 -4.45
CA VAL A 173 1.16 12.06 -5.69
C VAL A 173 0.84 12.90 -6.93
N ALA A 174 -0.22 13.73 -6.90
CA ALA A 174 -0.58 14.61 -8.00
C ALA A 174 0.52 15.65 -8.29
N LEU A 175 1.13 16.22 -7.24
CA LEU A 175 2.20 17.23 -7.36
C LEU A 175 3.55 16.63 -7.78
N LEU A 176 3.94 15.50 -7.21
CA LEU A 176 5.27 14.89 -7.36
C LEU A 176 5.35 13.82 -8.44
N GLY A 177 4.19 13.33 -8.88
CA GLY A 177 4.03 12.15 -9.73
C GLY A 177 4.01 10.84 -8.92
N PRO A 178 3.50 9.74 -9.52
CA PRO A 178 3.25 8.50 -8.78
C PRO A 178 4.51 7.83 -8.25
N VAL A 179 5.63 7.91 -8.96
CA VAL A 179 6.90 7.31 -8.53
C VAL A 179 7.39 8.00 -7.26
N LYS A 180 7.63 9.33 -7.31
CA LYS A 180 8.12 10.08 -6.15
C LYS A 180 7.12 10.09 -5.01
N GLY A 181 5.83 10.30 -5.29
CA GLY A 181 4.78 10.30 -4.28
C GLY A 181 4.73 8.99 -3.49
N SER A 182 4.76 7.83 -4.17
CA SER A 182 4.78 6.53 -3.50
C SER A 182 6.05 6.29 -2.68
N MET A 183 7.19 6.83 -3.11
CA MET A 183 8.46 6.69 -2.39
C MET A 183 8.49 7.49 -1.09
N PHE A 184 7.90 8.71 -1.06
CA PHE A 184 7.79 9.48 0.18
C PHE A 184 6.91 8.80 1.24
N GLY A 185 6.03 7.90 0.81
CA GLY A 185 5.27 7.04 1.71
C GLY A 185 6.10 6.03 2.53
N CYS A 186 7.41 5.85 2.26
CA CYS A 186 8.27 4.89 2.99
C CYS A 186 8.33 5.08 4.51
N VAL A 187 7.91 6.23 5.02
CA VAL A 187 7.77 6.46 6.46
C VAL A 187 6.65 5.61 7.06
N GLU A 188 5.62 5.29 6.28
CA GLU A 188 4.46 4.53 6.72
C GLU A 188 4.81 3.12 7.23
N PRO A 189 5.54 2.23 6.50
CA PRO A 189 5.88 0.91 7.00
C PRO A 189 6.78 0.95 8.23
N LEU A 190 7.64 1.96 8.35
CA LEU A 190 8.45 2.15 9.54
C LEU A 190 7.56 2.48 10.74
N ALA A 191 6.65 3.43 10.59
CA ALA A 191 5.69 3.79 11.63
C ALA A 191 4.77 2.62 11.99
N ALA A 192 4.24 1.89 10.99
CA ALA A 192 3.39 0.72 11.20
C ALA A 192 4.12 -0.39 11.98
N SER A 193 5.38 -0.66 11.66
CA SER A 193 6.18 -1.67 12.35
C SER A 193 6.47 -1.28 13.80
N ILE A 194 6.88 -0.02 14.03
CA ILE A 194 7.14 0.50 15.38
C ILE A 194 5.86 0.47 16.24
N LEU A 195 4.74 0.93 15.69
CA LEU A 195 3.46 0.93 16.39
C LEU A 195 2.94 -0.48 16.66
N SER A 196 3.12 -1.41 15.71
CA SER A 196 2.77 -2.83 15.91
C SER A 196 3.57 -3.46 17.05
N ALA A 197 4.85 -3.15 17.15
CA ALA A 197 5.67 -3.61 18.28
C ALA A 197 5.25 -2.96 19.60
N ALA A 198 5.07 -1.63 19.62
CA ALA A 198 4.82 -0.88 20.85
C ALA A 198 3.41 -1.06 21.41
N VAL A 199 2.39 -1.13 20.53
CA VAL A 199 0.97 -1.14 20.93
C VAL A 199 0.39 -2.55 20.94
N LEU A 200 0.74 -3.37 19.94
CA LEU A 200 0.22 -4.73 19.78
C LEU A 200 1.14 -5.80 20.37
N GLY A 201 2.31 -5.40 20.92
CA GLY A 201 3.29 -6.35 21.48
C GLY A 201 3.89 -7.29 20.42
N GLN A 202 3.84 -6.91 19.13
CA GLN A 202 4.36 -7.71 18.04
C GLN A 202 5.89 -7.83 18.16
N VAL A 203 6.40 -9.06 18.22
CA VAL A 203 7.84 -9.33 18.25
C VAL A 203 8.33 -9.61 16.83
N PHE A 204 9.27 -8.81 16.36
CA PHE A 204 9.95 -9.01 15.08
C PHE A 204 11.29 -9.71 15.31
N GLY A 205 11.51 -10.80 14.60
CA GLY A 205 12.79 -11.49 14.59
C GLY A 205 13.88 -10.71 13.83
N THR A 206 15.12 -11.13 13.99
CA THR A 206 16.26 -10.48 13.30
C THR A 206 16.09 -10.49 11.77
N MET A 207 15.55 -11.57 11.20
CA MET A 207 15.31 -11.68 9.76
C MET A 207 14.18 -10.78 9.29
N ASP A 208 13.14 -10.56 10.11
CA ASP A 208 12.09 -9.59 9.82
C ASP A 208 12.66 -8.18 9.74
N ILE A 209 13.46 -7.79 10.74
CA ILE A 209 14.09 -6.47 10.79
C ILE A 209 15.02 -6.25 9.60
N LEU A 210 15.86 -7.23 9.27
CA LEU A 210 16.75 -7.14 8.11
C LEU A 210 15.97 -7.05 6.79
N GLY A 211 14.92 -7.85 6.63
CA GLY A 211 14.03 -7.79 5.48
C GLY A 211 13.36 -6.42 5.33
N MET A 212 12.81 -5.88 6.41
CA MET A 212 12.20 -4.55 6.45
C MET A 212 13.21 -3.46 6.09
N VAL A 213 14.42 -3.49 6.65
CA VAL A 213 15.49 -2.54 6.35
C VAL A 213 15.90 -2.61 4.87
N CYS A 214 16.00 -3.79 4.29
CA CYS A 214 16.30 -3.96 2.86
C CYS A 214 15.19 -3.35 1.98
N ILE A 215 13.90 -3.60 2.30
CA ILE A 215 12.79 -3.09 1.51
C ILE A 215 12.70 -1.56 1.64
N ILE A 216 12.60 -1.05 2.86
CA ILE A 216 12.44 0.38 3.13
C ILE A 216 13.68 1.16 2.67
N GLY A 217 14.87 0.65 3.00
CA GLY A 217 16.14 1.25 2.59
C GLY A 217 16.32 1.28 1.08
N GLY A 218 16.02 0.19 0.38
CA GLY A 218 16.07 0.12 -1.08
C GLY A 218 15.14 1.15 -1.73
N VAL A 219 13.88 1.21 -1.30
CA VAL A 219 12.92 2.17 -1.82
C VAL A 219 13.32 3.61 -1.49
N THR A 220 13.84 3.87 -0.30
CA THR A 220 14.33 5.21 0.11
C THR A 220 15.53 5.64 -0.74
N VAL A 221 16.49 4.75 -0.99
CA VAL A 221 17.63 5.01 -1.88
C VAL A 221 17.14 5.40 -3.27
N LEU A 222 16.19 4.67 -3.82
CA LEU A 222 15.58 5.00 -5.11
C LEU A 222 14.93 6.39 -5.09
N ALA A 223 14.17 6.73 -4.03
CA ALA A 223 13.53 8.02 -3.86
C ALA A 223 14.51 9.20 -3.86
N VAL A 224 15.65 9.04 -3.18
CA VAL A 224 16.64 10.11 -3.00
C VAL A 224 17.54 10.27 -4.23
N PHE A 225 17.94 9.16 -4.83
CA PHE A 225 19.00 9.16 -5.86
C PHE A 225 18.47 8.99 -7.28
N ASP A 226 17.18 8.72 -7.50
CA ASP A 226 16.59 8.72 -8.85
C ASP A 226 16.45 10.15 -9.37
N LYS A 227 17.59 10.72 -9.72
CA LYS A 227 17.64 12.00 -10.45
C LYS A 227 17.24 11.71 -11.90
N LYS A 228 16.07 12.20 -12.30
CA LYS A 228 15.70 12.33 -13.70
C LYS A 228 16.63 13.27 -14.43
#